data_6635f2580ba4447a82bb47e34c86376f
#
_entry.id   6635f2580ba4447a82bb47e34c86376f
#
_cell.length_a   1.000
_cell.length_b   1.000
_cell.length_c   1.000
_cell.angle_alpha   90.00
_cell.angle_beta   90.00
_cell.angle_gamma   90.00
#
_symmetry.space_group_name_H-M   'P 1'
#
loop_
_entity.id
_entity.type
_entity.pdbx_description
1 polymer ?
#
loop_
_entity_poly.entity_id
_entity_poly.type
_entity_poly.pdbx_seq_one_letter_code
_entity_poly.pdbx_strand_id
1 'polypeptide(L)'
;MTGVQTCALPISQLRMVIDKVLSIAAEQGIGDAPIERTEPEEDEAMAALQSGNLDGAIAAYEKLVNRKPADAMAKSGLAQMQLLKRTHGVDAKAVIDSAISNPLDVPAQIACADLEISNGKLDEAFARLLNCVRSLAGDEKKQAKEHLITLFNLVDPADPRLVQARKDLASALF
;
A
#
# COMPACT_ATOMS: atom_id res chain seq x y z
N MET A 1 36.33 -32.31 17.97
CA MET A 1 34.88 -32.58 18.01
C MET A 1 34.29 -31.78 19.17
N THR A 2 33.86 -30.57 18.93
CA THR A 2 33.22 -29.67 19.89
C THR A 2 31.74 -29.64 19.59
N GLY A 3 30.97 -30.35 20.41
CA GLY A 3 29.53 -30.36 20.34
C GLY A 3 28.95 -29.01 20.82
N VAL A 4 28.24 -28.33 19.96
CA VAL A 4 27.40 -27.18 20.33
C VAL A 4 26.17 -27.74 21.03
N GLN A 5 26.13 -27.63 22.36
CA GLN A 5 24.92 -27.86 23.14
C GLN A 5 23.98 -26.66 22.91
N THR A 6 22.98 -26.83 22.08
CA THR A 6 21.81 -25.95 22.02
C THR A 6 21.02 -26.13 23.33
N CYS A 7 21.19 -25.16 24.23
CA CYS A 7 20.43 -25.09 25.48
C CYS A 7 19.01 -24.61 25.15
N ALA A 8 18.14 -25.52 24.75
CA ALA A 8 16.73 -25.24 24.65
C ALA A 8 16.15 -25.10 26.08
N LEU A 9 15.74 -23.88 26.43
CA LEU A 9 15.05 -23.62 27.69
C LEU A 9 13.79 -24.50 27.78
N PRO A 10 13.55 -25.20 28.89
CA PRO A 10 12.33 -25.97 29.08
C PRO A 10 11.11 -25.05 28.94
N ILE A 11 10.05 -25.53 28.30
CA ILE A 11 8.81 -24.78 28.06
C ILE A 11 8.23 -24.16 29.35
N SER A 12 8.44 -24.79 30.49
CA SER A 12 8.09 -24.25 31.81
C SER A 12 8.85 -22.99 32.19
N GLN A 13 10.13 -22.87 31.83
CA GLN A 13 10.93 -21.66 32.07
C GLN A 13 10.56 -20.53 31.11
N LEU A 14 10.25 -20.86 29.86
CA LEU A 14 9.76 -19.89 28.89
C LEU A 14 8.42 -19.28 29.32
N ARG A 15 7.52 -20.10 29.84
CA ARG A 15 6.23 -19.66 30.38
C ARG A 15 6.39 -18.72 31.58
N MET A 16 7.29 -19.04 32.50
CA MET A 16 7.59 -18.21 33.67
C MET A 16 8.18 -16.84 33.28
N VAL A 17 9.01 -16.79 32.24
CA VAL A 17 9.55 -15.55 31.70
C VAL A 17 8.46 -14.70 31.05
N ILE A 18 7.58 -15.31 30.27
CA ILE A 18 6.44 -14.63 29.64
C ILE A 18 5.50 -14.06 30.71
N ASP A 19 5.12 -14.85 31.71
CA ASP A 19 4.25 -14.39 32.78
C ASP A 19 4.87 -13.24 33.58
N LYS A 20 6.20 -13.26 33.80
CA LYS A 20 6.90 -12.17 34.47
C LYS A 20 7.00 -10.91 33.63
N VAL A 21 7.18 -11.02 32.32
CA VAL A 21 7.15 -9.89 31.40
C VAL A 21 5.77 -9.27 31.33
N LEU A 22 4.71 -10.09 31.29
CA LEU A 22 3.32 -9.63 31.31
C LEU A 22 2.97 -8.91 32.62
N SER A 23 3.45 -9.42 33.77
CA SER A 23 3.19 -8.75 35.07
C SER A 23 3.93 -7.42 35.17
N ILE A 24 5.16 -7.32 34.69
CA ILE A 24 5.91 -6.04 34.66
C ILE A 24 5.26 -5.05 33.67
N ALA A 25 4.77 -5.51 32.54
CA ALA A 25 4.04 -4.68 31.59
C ALA A 25 2.73 -4.13 32.19
N ALA A 26 2.00 -4.94 32.95
CA ALA A 26 0.80 -4.52 33.65
C ALA A 26 1.10 -3.51 34.78
N GLU A 27 2.19 -3.71 35.54
CA GLU A 27 2.62 -2.77 36.60
C GLU A 27 3.10 -1.41 36.03
N GLN A 28 3.58 -1.40 34.80
CA GLN A 28 4.03 -0.17 34.10
C GLN A 28 2.92 0.47 33.25
N GLY A 29 1.69 -0.04 33.28
CA GLY A 29 0.60 0.47 32.49
C GLY A 29 0.73 0.25 30.98
N ILE A 30 1.63 -0.65 30.56
CA ILE A 30 1.86 -0.96 29.15
C ILE A 30 0.77 -1.91 28.58
N GLY A 31 -0.10 -2.44 29.46
CA GLY A 31 -1.21 -3.30 29.08
C GLY A 31 -2.55 -2.60 28.83
N ASP A 32 -2.64 -1.31 29.16
CA ASP A 32 -3.87 -0.49 29.03
C ASP A 32 -3.83 0.45 27.80
N ALA A 33 -2.93 0.23 26.84
CA ALA A 33 -3.15 0.83 25.54
C ALA A 33 -4.53 0.35 25.03
N PRO A 34 -5.46 1.27 24.67
CA PRO A 34 -6.71 0.87 24.08
C PRO A 34 -6.35 -0.04 22.92
N ILE A 35 -6.86 -1.27 22.90
CA ILE A 35 -6.85 -2.09 21.69
C ILE A 35 -7.55 -1.19 20.67
N GLU A 36 -6.79 -0.61 19.73
CA GLU A 36 -7.38 0.11 18.60
C GLU A 36 -8.37 -0.89 18.00
N ARG A 37 -9.65 -0.61 18.20
CA ARG A 37 -10.70 -1.46 17.64
C ARG A 37 -10.53 -1.31 16.15
N THR A 38 -10.13 -2.36 15.48
CA THR A 38 -10.16 -2.45 14.02
C THR A 38 -11.55 -2.00 13.56
N GLU A 39 -11.59 -1.18 12.54
CA GLU A 39 -12.88 -0.78 11.97
C GLU A 39 -13.57 -2.04 11.43
N PRO A 40 -14.89 -2.19 11.61
CA PRO A 40 -15.62 -3.37 11.13
C PRO A 40 -15.36 -3.69 9.66
N GLU A 41 -15.14 -2.65 8.86
CA GLU A 41 -14.84 -2.78 7.44
C GLU A 41 -13.42 -3.31 7.18
N GLU A 42 -12.47 -3.08 8.08
CA GLU A 42 -11.12 -3.66 8.00
C GLU A 42 -11.17 -5.16 8.30
N ASP A 43 -11.97 -5.57 9.28
CA ASP A 43 -12.21 -6.99 9.56
C ASP A 43 -12.91 -7.68 8.38
N GLU A 44 -13.91 -7.02 7.75
CA GLU A 44 -14.58 -7.50 6.53
C GLU A 44 -13.59 -7.64 5.38
N ALA A 45 -12.71 -6.65 5.18
CA ALA A 45 -11.68 -6.68 4.14
C ALA A 45 -10.67 -7.81 4.37
N MET A 46 -10.24 -8.02 5.61
CA MET A 46 -9.31 -9.08 5.96
C MET A 46 -9.93 -10.47 5.72
N ALA A 47 -11.19 -10.68 6.10
CA ALA A 47 -11.91 -11.92 5.84
C ALA A 47 -12.07 -12.18 4.32
N ALA A 48 -12.36 -11.15 3.55
CA ALA A 48 -12.43 -11.21 2.10
C ALA A 48 -11.08 -11.61 1.47
N LEU A 49 -9.98 -11.03 1.95
CA LEU A 49 -8.62 -11.38 1.51
C LEU A 49 -8.26 -12.84 1.81
N GLN A 50 -8.58 -13.32 3.00
CA GLN A 50 -8.32 -14.71 3.39
C GLN A 50 -9.07 -15.71 2.50
N SER A 51 -10.24 -15.32 1.97
CA SER A 51 -11.00 -16.11 1.01
C SER A 51 -10.59 -15.90 -0.45
N GLY A 52 -9.58 -15.06 -0.73
CA GLY A 52 -9.16 -14.71 -2.08
C GLY A 52 -10.11 -13.75 -2.82
N ASN A 53 -11.07 -13.16 -2.11
CA ASN A 53 -12.06 -12.24 -2.67
C ASN A 53 -11.57 -10.79 -2.63
N LEU A 54 -10.73 -10.40 -3.62
CA LEU A 54 -10.21 -9.04 -3.72
C LEU A 54 -11.31 -7.99 -3.93
N ASP A 55 -12.37 -8.34 -4.65
CA ASP A 55 -13.49 -7.41 -4.86
C ASP A 55 -14.23 -7.12 -3.56
N GLY A 56 -14.42 -8.13 -2.71
CA GLY A 56 -14.97 -7.96 -1.38
C GLY A 56 -14.10 -7.07 -0.49
N ALA A 57 -12.78 -7.24 -0.52
CA ALA A 57 -11.87 -6.42 0.23
C ALA A 57 -11.89 -4.94 -0.24
N ILE A 58 -11.93 -4.71 -1.55
CA ILE A 58 -12.08 -3.36 -2.12
C ILE A 58 -13.39 -2.73 -1.66
N ALA A 59 -14.51 -3.45 -1.76
CA ALA A 59 -15.83 -2.94 -1.37
C ALA A 59 -15.89 -2.58 0.13
N ALA A 60 -15.24 -3.35 0.99
CA ALA A 60 -15.15 -3.06 2.41
C ALA A 60 -14.37 -1.76 2.68
N TYR A 61 -13.19 -1.59 2.07
CA TYR A 61 -12.45 -0.32 2.19
C TYR A 61 -13.16 0.87 1.55
N GLU A 62 -13.92 0.68 0.45
CA GLU A 62 -14.77 1.75 -0.12
C GLU A 62 -15.84 2.21 0.86
N LYS A 63 -16.50 1.29 1.58
CA LYS A 63 -17.46 1.63 2.65
C LYS A 63 -16.77 2.46 3.74
N LEU A 64 -15.57 2.05 4.17
CA LEU A 64 -14.80 2.76 5.20
C LEU A 64 -14.42 4.16 4.75
N VAL A 65 -13.89 4.33 3.54
CA VAL A 65 -13.51 5.64 2.97
C VAL A 65 -14.74 6.54 2.81
N ASN A 66 -15.90 6.00 2.40
CA ASN A 66 -17.14 6.76 2.30
C ASN A 66 -17.64 7.23 3.68
N ARG A 67 -17.51 6.41 4.71
CA ARG A 67 -17.87 6.75 6.09
C ARG A 67 -16.88 7.71 6.74
N LYS A 68 -15.56 7.54 6.42
CA LYS A 68 -14.45 8.32 6.97
C LYS A 68 -13.57 8.90 5.85
N PRO A 69 -14.04 9.90 5.10
CA PRO A 69 -13.30 10.39 3.93
C PRO A 69 -11.99 11.11 4.25
N ALA A 70 -11.73 11.47 5.51
CA ALA A 70 -10.46 12.06 5.95
C ALA A 70 -9.44 11.00 6.44
N ASP A 71 -9.84 9.74 6.58
CA ASP A 71 -9.01 8.68 7.10
C ASP A 71 -7.93 8.27 6.08
N ALA A 72 -6.68 8.55 6.41
CA ALA A 72 -5.54 8.25 5.53
C ALA A 72 -5.24 6.75 5.48
N MET A 73 -5.47 6.01 6.58
CA MET A 73 -5.24 4.57 6.63
C MET A 73 -6.25 3.83 5.76
N ALA A 74 -7.53 4.22 5.83
CA ALA A 74 -8.58 3.67 4.98
C ALA A 74 -8.29 3.90 3.48
N LYS A 75 -7.84 5.11 3.11
CA LYS A 75 -7.43 5.41 1.73
C LYS A 75 -6.23 4.60 1.27
N SER A 76 -5.25 4.43 2.14
CA SER A 76 -4.07 3.60 1.85
C SER A 76 -4.47 2.13 1.67
N GLY A 77 -5.31 1.59 2.56
CA GLY A 77 -5.84 0.24 2.44
C GLY A 77 -6.59 0.01 1.13
N LEU A 78 -7.50 0.94 0.77
CA LEU A 78 -8.22 0.89 -0.51
C LEU A 78 -7.24 0.90 -1.71
N ALA A 79 -6.27 1.81 -1.71
CA ALA A 79 -5.30 1.93 -2.78
C ALA A 79 -4.45 0.64 -2.92
N GLN A 80 -4.06 0.02 -1.80
CA GLN A 80 -3.32 -1.25 -1.80
C GLN A 80 -4.14 -2.40 -2.40
N MET A 81 -5.42 -2.55 -2.02
CA MET A 81 -6.30 -3.58 -2.57
C MET A 81 -6.54 -3.38 -4.07
N GLN A 82 -6.75 -2.15 -4.48
CA GLN A 82 -6.91 -1.81 -5.90
C GLN A 82 -5.62 -2.07 -6.69
N LEU A 83 -4.44 -1.73 -6.15
CA LEU A 83 -3.16 -2.02 -6.78
C LEU A 83 -2.97 -3.54 -6.94
N LEU A 84 -3.20 -4.29 -5.86
CA LEU A 84 -3.10 -5.74 -5.88
C LEU A 84 -4.01 -6.35 -6.96
N LYS A 85 -5.25 -5.89 -7.08
CA LYS A 85 -6.18 -6.36 -8.12
C LYS A 85 -5.67 -6.08 -9.52
N ARG A 86 -5.09 -4.90 -9.77
CA ARG A 86 -4.59 -4.51 -11.11
C ARG A 86 -3.29 -5.22 -11.49
N THR A 87 -2.48 -5.63 -10.51
CA THR A 87 -1.18 -6.27 -10.76
C THR A 87 -1.20 -7.79 -10.64
N HIS A 88 -2.27 -8.36 -10.08
CA HIS A 88 -2.39 -9.81 -9.89
C HIS A 88 -2.50 -10.54 -11.24
N GLY A 89 -1.59 -11.50 -11.46
CA GLY A 89 -1.60 -12.36 -12.66
C GLY A 89 -1.23 -11.66 -13.97
N VAL A 90 -0.71 -10.43 -13.91
CA VAL A 90 -0.34 -9.64 -15.09
C VAL A 90 1.03 -10.08 -15.62
N ASP A 91 1.17 -10.23 -16.93
CA ASP A 91 2.48 -10.42 -17.58
C ASP A 91 3.26 -9.10 -17.55
N ALA A 92 4.18 -9.00 -16.60
CA ALA A 92 4.99 -7.80 -16.39
C ALA A 92 5.79 -7.41 -17.64
N LYS A 93 6.30 -8.43 -18.40
CA LYS A 93 7.07 -8.15 -19.63
C LYS A 93 6.18 -7.52 -20.70
N ALA A 94 5.00 -8.07 -20.92
CA ALA A 94 4.05 -7.55 -21.92
C ALA A 94 3.62 -6.11 -21.58
N VAL A 95 3.38 -5.82 -20.30
CA VAL A 95 3.03 -4.46 -19.85
C VAL A 95 4.16 -3.46 -20.08
N ILE A 96 5.39 -3.83 -19.72
CA ILE A 96 6.55 -2.96 -19.93
C ILE A 96 6.79 -2.72 -21.42
N ASP A 97 6.76 -3.75 -22.24
CA ASP A 97 6.95 -3.66 -23.69
C ASP A 97 5.86 -2.77 -24.34
N SER A 98 4.61 -2.88 -23.87
CA SER A 98 3.50 -2.03 -24.32
C SER A 98 3.73 -0.56 -23.97
N ALA A 99 4.12 -0.28 -22.72
CA ALA A 99 4.38 1.08 -22.27
C ALA A 99 5.57 1.75 -22.98
N ILE A 100 6.60 0.97 -23.33
CA ILE A 100 7.74 1.44 -24.11
C ILE A 100 7.33 1.76 -25.55
N SER A 101 6.54 0.88 -26.17
CA SER A 101 6.11 1.02 -27.56
C SER A 101 5.11 2.16 -27.76
N ASN A 102 4.36 2.49 -26.73
CA ASN A 102 3.29 3.49 -26.76
C ASN A 102 3.44 4.51 -25.60
N PRO A 103 4.39 5.45 -25.69
CA PRO A 103 4.71 6.37 -24.58
C PRO A 103 3.56 7.30 -24.17
N LEU A 104 2.59 7.51 -25.03
CA LEU A 104 1.42 8.39 -24.79
C LEU A 104 0.11 7.61 -24.55
N ASP A 105 0.15 6.28 -24.58
CA ASP A 105 -1.01 5.45 -24.22
C ASP A 105 -1.16 5.40 -22.70
N VAL A 106 -2.09 6.20 -22.17
CA VAL A 106 -2.30 6.33 -20.71
C VAL A 106 -2.62 5.00 -20.03
N PRO A 107 -3.48 4.13 -20.55
CA PRO A 107 -3.69 2.79 -19.99
C PRO A 107 -2.41 1.97 -19.86
N ALA A 108 -1.55 1.95 -20.88
CA ALA A 108 -0.27 1.24 -20.83
C ALA A 108 0.68 1.85 -19.81
N GLN A 109 0.74 3.19 -19.74
CA GLN A 109 1.59 3.89 -18.77
C GLN A 109 1.11 3.68 -17.33
N ILE A 110 -0.18 3.66 -17.09
CA ILE A 110 -0.80 3.34 -15.80
C ILE A 110 -0.44 1.91 -15.36
N ALA A 111 -0.64 0.93 -16.24
CA ALA A 111 -0.33 -0.46 -15.92
C ALA A 111 1.15 -0.66 -15.57
N CYS A 112 2.06 0.03 -16.30
CA CYS A 112 3.48 -0.01 -16.02
C CYS A 112 3.83 0.68 -14.69
N ALA A 113 3.22 1.83 -14.38
CA ALA A 113 3.41 2.52 -13.11
C ALA A 113 2.91 1.68 -11.91
N ASP A 114 1.79 0.96 -12.06
CA ASP A 114 1.31 0.02 -11.05
C ASP A 114 2.32 -1.11 -10.77
N LEU A 115 2.95 -1.65 -11.81
CA LEU A 115 4.03 -2.64 -11.65
C LEU A 115 5.29 -2.03 -11.03
N GLU A 116 5.67 -0.83 -11.41
CA GLU A 116 6.82 -0.13 -10.86
C GLU A 116 6.64 0.11 -9.36
N ILE A 117 5.49 0.63 -8.93
CA ILE A 117 5.23 0.90 -7.51
C ILE A 117 5.11 -0.39 -6.69
N SER A 118 4.51 -1.44 -7.23
CA SER A 118 4.43 -2.75 -6.56
C SER A 118 5.80 -3.41 -6.36
N ASN A 119 6.81 -3.02 -7.17
CA ASN A 119 8.20 -3.43 -7.04
C ASN A 119 9.07 -2.42 -6.28
N GLY A 120 8.47 -1.42 -5.62
CA GLY A 120 9.18 -0.42 -4.82
C GLY A 120 9.89 0.67 -5.64
N LYS A 121 9.65 0.75 -6.95
CA LYS A 121 10.22 1.74 -7.87
C LYS A 121 9.35 3.00 -7.92
N LEU A 122 9.29 3.72 -6.79
CA LEU A 122 8.41 4.86 -6.64
C LEU A 122 8.77 6.02 -7.58
N ASP A 123 10.06 6.31 -7.72
CA ASP A 123 10.52 7.42 -8.55
C ASP A 123 10.17 7.20 -10.02
N GLU A 124 10.32 5.99 -10.51
CA GLU A 124 10.00 5.61 -11.89
C GLU A 124 8.48 5.71 -12.14
N ALA A 125 7.66 5.18 -11.23
CA ALA A 125 6.21 5.23 -11.34
C ALA A 125 5.69 6.68 -11.35
N PHE A 126 6.20 7.52 -10.45
CA PHE A 126 5.82 8.93 -10.38
C PHE A 126 6.28 9.70 -11.62
N ALA A 127 7.54 9.53 -12.04
CA ALA A 127 8.08 10.18 -13.23
C ALA A 127 7.29 9.81 -14.49
N ARG A 128 6.90 8.55 -14.63
CA ARG A 128 6.10 8.05 -15.75
C ARG A 128 4.77 8.78 -15.87
N LEU A 129 4.00 8.83 -14.81
CA LEU A 129 2.67 9.47 -14.84
C LEU A 129 2.76 10.99 -14.89
N LEU A 130 3.75 11.61 -14.24
CA LEU A 130 4.03 13.03 -14.38
C LEU A 130 4.34 13.40 -15.83
N ASN A 131 5.05 12.54 -16.55
CA ASN A 131 5.34 12.74 -17.96
C ASN A 131 4.06 12.74 -18.81
N CYS A 132 3.13 11.80 -18.54
CA CYS A 132 1.80 11.80 -19.16
C CYS A 132 1.04 13.11 -18.86
N VAL A 133 1.03 13.56 -17.60
CA VAL A 133 0.36 14.81 -17.21
C VAL A 133 0.94 16.02 -17.92
N ARG A 134 2.26 16.06 -18.19
CA ARG A 134 2.92 17.16 -18.90
C ARG A 134 2.68 17.13 -20.41
N SER A 135 2.60 15.93 -20.99
CA SER A 135 2.57 15.73 -22.44
C SER A 135 1.16 15.66 -23.03
N LEU A 136 0.16 15.40 -22.21
CA LEU A 136 -1.22 15.15 -22.64
C LEU A 136 -2.17 16.27 -22.23
N ALA A 137 -3.38 16.25 -22.80
CA ALA A 137 -4.45 17.21 -22.52
C ALA A 137 -5.81 16.47 -22.36
N GLY A 138 -6.83 17.19 -21.94
CA GLY A 138 -8.20 16.64 -21.84
C GLY A 138 -8.32 15.46 -20.89
N ASP A 139 -9.07 14.45 -21.30
CA ASP A 139 -9.40 13.30 -20.45
C ASP A 139 -8.20 12.41 -20.17
N GLU A 140 -7.27 12.27 -21.10
CA GLU A 140 -6.04 11.50 -20.92
C GLU A 140 -5.14 12.10 -19.82
N LYS A 141 -4.94 13.43 -19.84
CA LYS A 141 -4.24 14.15 -18.76
C LYS A 141 -4.95 13.95 -17.41
N LYS A 142 -6.28 14.06 -17.41
CA LYS A 142 -7.09 13.86 -16.21
C LYS A 142 -6.92 12.46 -15.64
N GLN A 143 -7.00 11.44 -16.48
CA GLN A 143 -6.84 10.03 -16.09
C GLN A 143 -5.45 9.77 -15.47
N ALA A 144 -4.38 10.22 -16.13
CA ALA A 144 -3.02 10.07 -15.61
C ALA A 144 -2.84 10.77 -14.26
N LYS A 145 -3.38 12.00 -14.11
CA LYS A 145 -3.35 12.76 -12.86
C LYS A 145 -4.12 12.05 -11.74
N GLU A 146 -5.32 11.59 -11.99
CA GLU A 146 -6.15 10.91 -10.99
C GLU A 146 -5.49 9.62 -10.52
N HIS A 147 -4.92 8.86 -11.45
CA HIS A 147 -4.18 7.65 -11.10
C HIS A 147 -2.93 7.96 -10.26
N LEU A 148 -2.14 8.97 -10.64
CA LEU A 148 -0.99 9.41 -9.84
C LEU A 148 -1.38 9.77 -8.41
N ILE A 149 -2.50 10.49 -8.22
CA ILE A 149 -3.01 10.83 -6.89
C ILE A 149 -3.39 9.57 -6.11
N THR A 150 -3.95 8.55 -6.77
CA THR A 150 -4.24 7.26 -6.13
C THR A 150 -2.96 6.59 -5.66
N LEU A 151 -1.89 6.60 -6.45
CA LEU A 151 -0.59 6.05 -6.05
C LEU A 151 0.04 6.80 -4.87
N PHE A 152 -0.22 8.09 -4.71
CA PHE A 152 0.26 8.86 -3.55
C PHE A 152 -0.29 8.34 -2.21
N ASN A 153 -1.45 7.68 -2.20
CA ASN A 153 -2.01 7.08 -0.99
C ASN A 153 -1.28 5.79 -0.55
N LEU A 154 -0.41 5.25 -1.41
CA LEU A 154 0.38 4.04 -1.13
C LEU A 154 1.70 4.36 -0.40
N VAL A 155 2.07 5.62 -0.30
CA VAL A 155 3.39 6.06 0.16
C VAL A 155 3.24 6.91 1.42
N ASP A 156 4.18 6.75 2.34
CA ASP A 156 4.22 7.57 3.57
C ASP A 156 4.17 9.06 3.21
N PRO A 157 3.25 9.84 3.81
CA PRO A 157 3.16 11.29 3.59
C PRO A 157 4.45 12.05 3.83
N ALA A 158 5.36 11.54 4.67
CA ALA A 158 6.65 12.12 5.00
C ALA A 158 7.77 11.70 4.03
N ASP A 159 7.52 10.76 3.10
CA ASP A 159 8.53 10.32 2.13
C ASP A 159 8.95 11.50 1.22
N PRO A 160 10.23 11.83 1.15
CA PRO A 160 10.72 12.97 0.36
C PRO A 160 10.40 12.82 -1.14
N ARG A 161 10.31 11.60 -1.67
CA ARG A 161 9.94 11.31 -3.06
C ARG A 161 8.49 11.71 -3.33
N LEU A 162 7.59 11.40 -2.39
CA LEU A 162 6.18 11.81 -2.48
C LEU A 162 6.05 13.33 -2.39
N VAL A 163 6.78 13.96 -1.47
CA VAL A 163 6.77 15.43 -1.33
C VAL A 163 7.23 16.09 -2.62
N GLN A 164 8.28 15.57 -3.27
CA GLN A 164 8.76 16.07 -4.55
C GLN A 164 7.75 15.83 -5.67
N ALA A 165 7.19 14.62 -5.78
CA ALA A 165 6.21 14.30 -6.81
C ALA A 165 4.93 15.16 -6.73
N ARG A 166 4.50 15.55 -5.52
CA ARG A 166 3.39 16.51 -5.35
C ARG A 166 3.71 17.91 -5.86
N LYS A 167 4.95 18.39 -5.64
CA LYS A 167 5.41 19.68 -6.18
C LYS A 167 5.48 19.63 -7.72
N ASP A 168 6.01 18.54 -8.26
CA ASP A 168 6.13 18.35 -9.70
C ASP A 168 4.76 18.25 -10.37
N LEU A 169 3.79 17.59 -9.72
CA LEU A 169 2.41 17.56 -10.20
C LEU A 169 1.79 18.97 -10.21
N ALA A 170 1.96 19.73 -9.13
CA ALA A 170 1.49 21.10 -9.09
C ALA A 170 2.07 21.93 -10.26
N SER A 171 3.38 21.84 -10.49
CA SER A 171 4.06 22.54 -11.62
C SER A 171 3.63 22.07 -13.01
N ALA A 172 3.14 20.82 -13.14
CA ALA A 172 2.65 20.28 -14.41
C ALA A 172 1.19 20.69 -14.74
N LEU A 173 0.50 21.28 -13.77
CA LEU A 173 -0.89 21.72 -13.91
C LEU A 173 -1.02 23.21 -14.21
N PHE A 174 0.01 23.98 -13.93
CA PHE A 174 0.10 25.44 -14.11
C PHE A 174 1.26 25.80 -15.01
#